data_9c5d19a8a6bdc5450e8665a7cf5212ab
#
_entry.id   9c5d19a8a6bdc5450e8665a7cf5212ab
#
_cell.length_a   1.000
_cell.length_b   1.000
_cell.length_c   1.000
_cell.angle_alpha   90.00
_cell.angle_beta   90.00
_cell.angle_gamma   90.00
#
_symmetry.space_group_name_H-M   'P 1'
#
loop_
_entity.id
_entity.type
_entity.pdbx_description
1 polymer ?
#
loop_
_entity_poly.entity_id
_entity_poly.type
_entity_poly.pdbx_seq_one_letter_code
_entity_poly.pdbx_strand_id
1 'polypeptide(L)'
;YADATVGTRNFASRTTGWRADSNGNADFRNLYADELRVQAFTADISQALAGSDYLTKSVSKLSANFVVPSVNSTVRIIVDDIEGMPATQCFSNGDYIRFRAFNRTSGLTIANVWGTVTLDTTYGSNGFLNGTQAYTFTCKATSGDGLTVFKGSEVLDYGTSGSGMIA
;
A
#
# COMPACT_ATOMS: atom_id res chain seq x y z
N TYR A 1 9.07 19.81 -43.17
CA TYR A 1 8.21 19.82 -41.97
C TYR A 1 8.92 20.71 -40.97
N ALA A 2 8.35 21.89 -40.69
CA ALA A 2 8.87 22.77 -39.65
C ALA A 2 8.66 22.13 -38.30
N ASP A 3 9.55 22.37 -37.37
CA ASP A 3 9.41 22.07 -35.95
C ASP A 3 8.13 22.75 -35.42
N ALA A 4 6.99 22.08 -35.61
CA ALA A 4 5.70 22.67 -35.33
C ALA A 4 5.31 22.42 -33.89
N THR A 5 5.44 23.42 -33.08
CA THR A 5 4.78 23.49 -31.79
C THR A 5 3.36 23.96 -31.96
N VAL A 6 2.37 23.23 -31.48
CA VAL A 6 0.96 23.60 -31.46
C VAL A 6 0.54 23.92 -30.04
N GLY A 7 -0.14 25.05 -29.84
CA GLY A 7 -0.55 25.45 -28.51
C GLY A 7 -1.30 26.77 -28.47
N THR A 8 -1.66 27.20 -27.28
CA THR A 8 -2.27 28.51 -27.06
C THR A 8 -1.23 29.63 -27.20
N ARG A 9 -1.66 30.78 -27.77
CA ARG A 9 -0.77 31.91 -28.04
C ARG A 9 -0.09 32.48 -26.79
N ASN A 10 -0.74 32.39 -25.67
CA ASN A 10 -0.26 32.89 -24.36
C ASN A 10 0.21 31.74 -23.44
N PHE A 11 0.78 30.70 -24.05
CA PHE A 11 1.28 29.55 -23.24
C PHE A 11 2.35 30.00 -22.28
N ALA A 12 2.18 29.57 -20.99
CA ALA A 12 3.21 29.61 -19.97
C ALA A 12 3.13 28.29 -19.18
N SER A 13 4.23 27.53 -19.17
CA SER A 13 4.29 26.19 -18.57
C SER A 13 3.70 26.18 -17.16
N ARG A 14 2.80 25.23 -16.88
CA ARG A 14 2.07 25.04 -15.63
C ARG A 14 1.22 26.21 -15.14
N THR A 15 1.12 27.29 -15.92
CA THR A 15 0.41 28.52 -15.53
C THR A 15 -0.76 28.82 -16.43
N THR A 16 -0.57 28.83 -17.75
CA THR A 16 -1.58 29.27 -18.72
C THR A 16 -1.49 28.45 -19.99
N GLY A 17 -2.65 28.01 -20.50
CA GLY A 17 -2.78 27.39 -21.81
C GLY A 17 -2.25 25.96 -21.87
N TRP A 18 -1.95 25.51 -23.08
CA TRP A 18 -1.40 24.19 -23.39
C TRP A 18 -0.44 24.27 -24.59
N ARG A 19 0.45 23.30 -24.70
CA ARG A 19 1.39 23.15 -25.80
C ARG A 19 1.66 21.69 -26.08
N ALA A 20 1.80 21.32 -27.36
CA ALA A 20 2.40 20.06 -27.78
C ALA A 20 3.52 20.36 -28.78
N ASP A 21 4.67 19.72 -28.65
CA ASP A 21 5.84 19.92 -29.49
C ASP A 21 6.16 18.72 -30.38
N SER A 22 7.04 18.92 -31.34
CA SER A 22 7.48 17.88 -32.29
C SER A 22 8.26 16.72 -31.65
N ASN A 23 8.73 16.87 -30.41
CA ASN A 23 9.44 15.82 -29.67
C ASN A 23 8.48 14.90 -28.89
N GLY A 24 7.16 15.13 -29.03
CA GLY A 24 6.13 14.33 -28.36
C GLY A 24 5.82 14.77 -26.93
N ASN A 25 6.32 15.93 -26.50
CA ASN A 25 5.96 16.48 -25.20
C ASN A 25 4.64 17.25 -25.29
N ALA A 26 3.78 17.06 -24.30
CA ALA A 26 2.55 17.82 -24.15
C ALA A 26 2.48 18.42 -22.73
N ASP A 27 2.18 19.71 -22.66
CA ASP A 27 2.05 20.46 -21.42
C ASP A 27 0.64 21.06 -21.34
N PHE A 28 -0.15 20.60 -20.38
CA PHE A 28 -1.52 21.03 -20.12
C PHE A 28 -1.65 21.52 -18.69
N ARG A 29 -2.35 22.62 -18.49
CA ARG A 29 -2.71 23.04 -17.15
C ARG A 29 -3.76 22.12 -16.53
N ASN A 30 -4.79 21.78 -17.30
CA ASN A 30 -5.83 20.83 -16.91
C ASN A 30 -6.12 19.91 -18.07
N LEU A 31 -6.21 18.62 -17.83
CA LEU A 31 -6.60 17.61 -18.80
C LEU A 31 -7.85 16.90 -18.30
N TYR A 32 -8.93 16.93 -19.09
CA TYR A 32 -10.14 16.15 -18.87
C TYR A 32 -10.19 15.08 -19.96
N ALA A 33 -10.19 13.82 -19.56
CA ALA A 33 -10.25 12.69 -20.48
C ALA A 33 -11.18 11.62 -19.90
N ASP A 34 -12.00 11.01 -20.76
CA ASP A 34 -12.84 9.88 -20.38
C ASP A 34 -12.00 8.61 -20.18
N GLU A 35 -10.92 8.46 -20.93
CA GLU A 35 -9.96 7.38 -20.80
C GLU A 35 -8.54 7.92 -21.06
N LEU A 36 -7.59 7.58 -20.18
CA LEU A 36 -6.17 7.89 -20.32
C LEU A 36 -5.34 6.60 -20.21
N ARG A 37 -4.64 6.22 -21.29
CA ARG A 37 -3.74 5.05 -21.31
C ARG A 37 -2.30 5.54 -21.28
N VAL A 38 -1.57 5.18 -20.23
CA VAL A 38 -0.15 5.52 -20.06
C VAL A 38 0.68 4.27 -19.74
N GLN A 39 1.91 4.22 -20.26
CA GLN A 39 2.84 3.13 -19.93
C GLN A 39 3.50 3.32 -18.56
N ALA A 40 3.76 4.56 -18.19
CA ALA A 40 4.28 4.93 -16.88
C ALA A 40 3.63 6.21 -16.42
N PHE A 41 3.22 6.26 -15.16
CA PHE A 41 2.62 7.43 -14.55
C PHE A 41 3.48 7.87 -13.37
N THR A 42 3.98 9.11 -13.42
CA THR A 42 4.65 9.77 -12.30
C THR A 42 3.81 10.94 -11.85
N ALA A 43 3.24 10.86 -10.66
CA ALA A 43 2.49 11.97 -10.07
C ALA A 43 3.36 12.73 -9.07
N ASP A 44 3.19 14.06 -9.03
CA ASP A 44 3.72 14.85 -7.92
C ASP A 44 2.89 14.53 -6.66
N ILE A 45 3.56 13.99 -5.64
CA ILE A 45 2.93 13.50 -4.40
C ILE A 45 2.14 14.60 -3.69
N SER A 46 2.53 15.86 -3.83
CA SER A 46 1.82 16.99 -3.23
C SER A 46 0.40 17.21 -3.75
N GLN A 47 0.06 16.66 -4.93
CA GLN A 47 -1.28 16.75 -5.53
C GLN A 47 -2.09 15.45 -5.39
N ALA A 48 -1.44 14.31 -5.17
CA ALA A 48 -2.12 13.01 -4.97
C ALA A 48 -2.79 12.89 -3.58
N LEU A 49 -2.44 13.76 -2.64
CA LEU A 49 -2.96 13.77 -1.25
C LEU A 49 -4.34 14.43 -1.08
N ALA A 50 -4.99 14.89 -2.14
CA ALA A 50 -6.32 15.51 -2.07
C ALA A 50 -7.49 14.50 -2.00
N GLY A 51 -7.21 13.21 -1.89
CA GLY A 51 -8.17 12.14 -1.64
C GLY A 51 -7.80 11.36 -0.38
N SER A 52 -8.72 10.57 0.15
CA SER A 52 -8.52 9.71 1.34
C SER A 52 -7.55 8.53 1.08
N ASP A 53 -6.49 8.73 0.32
CA ASP A 53 -5.51 7.70 0.02
C ASP A 53 -4.49 7.60 1.14
N TYR A 54 -4.43 6.45 1.77
CA TYR A 54 -3.42 6.14 2.77
C TYR A 54 -2.11 5.77 2.08
N LEU A 55 -1.10 6.63 2.20
CA LEU A 55 0.27 6.25 1.87
C LEU A 55 0.80 5.36 2.98
N THR A 56 0.99 4.08 2.67
CA THR A 56 1.61 3.11 3.57
C THR A 56 3.08 2.93 3.21
N LYS A 57 3.92 2.60 4.19
CA LYS A 57 5.35 2.30 3.96
C LYS A 57 5.51 1.11 3.02
N SER A 58 4.71 0.08 3.24
CA SER A 58 4.61 -1.09 2.37
C SER A 58 3.24 -1.76 2.48
N VAL A 59 2.92 -2.59 1.51
CA VAL A 59 1.67 -3.38 1.46
C VAL A 59 2.02 -4.79 1.04
N SER A 60 1.39 -5.77 1.68
CA SER A 60 1.41 -7.16 1.26
C SER A 60 0.02 -7.79 1.44
N LYS A 61 -0.13 -9.06 1.07
CA LYS A 61 -1.34 -9.85 1.28
C LYS A 61 -1.07 -11.03 2.19
N LEU A 62 -2.06 -11.38 3.00
CA LEU A 62 -1.98 -12.60 3.79
C LEU A 62 -1.97 -13.83 2.89
N SER A 63 -1.00 -14.69 3.08
CA SER A 63 -0.86 -15.98 2.41
C SER A 63 -1.61 -17.11 3.13
N ALA A 64 -1.96 -16.90 4.40
CA ALA A 64 -2.72 -17.85 5.22
C ALA A 64 -3.73 -17.11 6.12
N ASN A 65 -4.79 -17.83 6.54
CA ASN A 65 -5.70 -17.32 7.56
C ASN A 65 -5.01 -17.25 8.91
N PHE A 66 -5.39 -16.29 9.75
CA PHE A 66 -5.04 -16.31 11.16
C PHE A 66 -6.21 -15.83 12.02
N VAL A 67 -6.22 -16.23 13.28
CA VAL A 67 -7.20 -15.76 14.27
C VAL A 67 -6.60 -14.59 15.02
N VAL A 68 -7.35 -13.49 15.10
CA VAL A 68 -6.93 -12.28 15.81
C VAL A 68 -6.71 -12.61 17.28
N PRO A 69 -5.49 -12.43 17.81
CA PRO A 69 -5.20 -12.68 19.21
C PRO A 69 -5.69 -11.54 20.09
N SER A 70 -5.87 -11.83 21.37
CA SER A 70 -6.15 -10.80 22.36
C SER A 70 -5.02 -9.77 22.43
N VAL A 71 -5.34 -8.57 22.90
CA VAL A 71 -4.35 -7.48 23.05
C VAL A 71 -3.15 -7.95 23.87
N ASN A 72 -1.95 -7.61 23.40
CA ASN A 72 -0.63 -8.04 23.88
C ASN A 72 -0.28 -9.52 23.68
N SER A 73 -1.15 -10.30 23.06
CA SER A 73 -0.83 -11.67 22.65
C SER A 73 -0.22 -11.69 21.24
N THR A 74 0.48 -12.78 20.93
CA THR A 74 1.19 -12.95 19.65
C THR A 74 0.57 -14.06 18.82
N VAL A 75 0.69 -13.94 17.50
CA VAL A 75 0.34 -14.97 16.53
C VAL A 75 1.31 -14.91 15.36
N ARG A 76 1.59 -16.03 14.74
CA ARG A 76 2.30 -16.05 13.45
C ARG A 76 1.35 -15.63 12.34
N ILE A 77 1.76 -14.69 11.52
CA ILE A 77 1.12 -14.34 10.28
C ILE A 77 2.05 -14.69 9.12
N ILE A 78 1.47 -15.09 7.98
CA ILE A 78 2.21 -15.41 6.77
C ILE A 78 1.70 -14.49 5.67
N VAL A 79 2.61 -13.78 5.01
CA VAL A 79 2.31 -12.85 3.92
C VAL A 79 3.00 -13.26 2.64
N ASP A 80 2.50 -12.82 1.51
CA ASP A 80 3.14 -13.04 0.22
C ASP A 80 4.45 -12.25 0.14
N ASP A 81 5.43 -12.82 -0.54
CA ASP A 81 6.71 -12.17 -0.82
C ASP A 81 6.52 -11.01 -1.82
N ILE A 82 7.48 -10.11 -1.88
CA ILE A 82 7.46 -9.02 -2.86
C ILE A 82 7.77 -9.61 -4.24
N GLU A 83 6.86 -9.44 -5.19
CA GLU A 83 7.04 -9.93 -6.55
C GLU A 83 8.33 -9.36 -7.18
N GLY A 84 9.18 -10.24 -7.70
CA GLY A 84 10.46 -9.88 -8.29
C GLY A 84 11.59 -9.56 -7.30
N MET A 85 11.32 -9.61 -5.98
CA MET A 85 12.31 -9.36 -4.92
C MET A 85 12.29 -10.48 -3.88
N PRO A 86 12.67 -11.71 -4.23
CA PRO A 86 12.64 -12.84 -3.30
C PRO A 86 13.56 -12.59 -2.11
N ALA A 87 13.13 -13.04 -0.92
CA ALA A 87 13.84 -12.89 0.35
C ALA A 87 14.09 -11.43 0.80
N THR A 88 13.34 -10.47 0.24
CA THR A 88 13.33 -9.09 0.72
C THR A 88 12.18 -8.91 1.69
N GLN A 89 12.45 -8.39 2.89
CA GLN A 89 11.45 -8.19 3.91
C GLN A 89 10.38 -7.18 3.46
N CYS A 90 9.09 -7.57 3.55
CA CYS A 90 7.97 -6.66 3.33
C CYS A 90 7.87 -5.61 4.44
N PHE A 91 8.10 -6.03 5.69
CA PHE A 91 7.98 -5.19 6.88
C PHE A 91 9.26 -5.23 7.69
N SER A 92 9.66 -4.11 8.28
CA SER A 92 10.79 -4.05 9.19
C SER A 92 10.37 -4.49 10.61
N ASN A 93 11.31 -5.00 11.39
CA ASN A 93 11.04 -5.35 12.77
C ASN A 93 10.59 -4.12 13.58
N GLY A 94 9.44 -4.25 14.24
CA GLY A 94 8.83 -3.18 15.01
C GLY A 94 7.86 -2.30 14.22
N ASP A 95 7.70 -2.54 12.92
CA ASP A 95 6.70 -1.82 12.13
C ASP A 95 5.29 -2.08 12.68
N TYR A 96 4.48 -1.02 12.63
CA TYR A 96 3.08 -1.05 13.03
C TYR A 96 2.22 -1.37 11.81
N ILE A 97 1.53 -2.50 11.84
CA ILE A 97 0.68 -2.95 10.73
C ILE A 97 -0.78 -2.97 11.12
N ARG A 98 -1.64 -2.93 10.11
CA ARG A 98 -3.09 -2.96 10.24
C ARG A 98 -3.71 -4.01 9.32
N PHE A 99 -4.71 -4.71 9.86
CA PHE A 99 -5.62 -5.57 9.12
C PHE A 99 -7.06 -5.09 9.26
N ARG A 100 -7.87 -5.40 8.26
CA ARG A 100 -9.33 -5.35 8.37
C ARG A 100 -9.90 -6.75 8.24
N ALA A 101 -10.60 -7.21 9.25
CA ALA A 101 -11.35 -8.45 9.21
C ALA A 101 -12.83 -8.15 8.95
N PHE A 102 -13.42 -8.90 8.02
CA PHE A 102 -14.84 -8.80 7.68
C PHE A 102 -15.55 -10.06 8.14
N ASN A 103 -16.53 -9.92 9.02
CA ASN A 103 -17.39 -11.03 9.40
C ASN A 103 -18.79 -10.78 8.82
N ARG A 104 -19.31 -11.78 8.09
CA ARG A 104 -20.64 -11.76 7.46
C ARG A 104 -21.63 -12.74 8.08
N THR A 105 -21.22 -13.47 9.12
CA THR A 105 -22.02 -14.57 9.68
C THR A 105 -23.24 -14.08 10.48
N SER A 106 -23.18 -12.87 11.04
CA SER A 106 -24.27 -12.27 11.83
C SER A 106 -24.48 -10.78 11.53
N GLY A 107 -24.38 -10.41 10.25
CA GLY A 107 -24.33 -9.03 9.80
C GLY A 107 -22.92 -8.62 9.41
N LEU A 108 -22.77 -7.46 8.75
CA LEU A 108 -21.45 -6.96 8.37
C LEU A 108 -20.75 -6.36 9.61
N THR A 109 -19.83 -7.10 10.20
CA THR A 109 -18.94 -6.59 11.24
C THR A 109 -17.57 -6.35 10.64
N ILE A 110 -17.06 -5.14 10.77
CA ILE A 110 -15.70 -4.77 10.34
C ILE A 110 -14.85 -4.63 11.61
N ALA A 111 -13.87 -5.51 11.76
CA ALA A 111 -12.87 -5.37 12.82
C ALA A 111 -11.61 -4.72 12.28
N ASN A 112 -11.07 -3.78 13.03
CA ASN A 112 -9.75 -3.21 12.80
C ASN A 112 -8.78 -3.83 13.81
N VAL A 113 -7.66 -4.34 13.31
CA VAL A 113 -6.64 -5.00 14.11
C VAL A 113 -5.32 -4.29 13.86
N TRP A 114 -4.68 -3.88 14.92
CA TRP A 114 -3.41 -3.16 14.90
C TRP A 114 -2.37 -3.86 15.75
N GLY A 115 -1.14 -3.87 15.30
CA GLY A 115 -0.05 -4.42 16.10
C GLY A 115 1.29 -4.27 15.44
N THR A 116 2.31 -4.71 16.16
CA THR A 116 3.69 -4.68 15.69
C THR A 116 4.11 -6.04 15.13
N VAL A 117 5.06 -6.05 14.20
CA VAL A 117 5.59 -7.26 13.60
C VAL A 117 7.08 -7.41 13.86
N THR A 118 7.52 -8.65 13.92
CA THR A 118 8.93 -9.04 13.92
C THR A 118 9.10 -10.24 13.01
N LEU A 119 10.10 -10.25 12.16
CA LEU A 119 10.37 -11.38 11.26
C LEU A 119 10.52 -12.67 12.06
N ASP A 120 9.76 -13.71 11.71
CA ASP A 120 9.85 -15.02 12.34
C ASP A 120 10.93 -15.87 11.65
N THR A 121 12.15 -15.76 12.12
CA THR A 121 13.31 -16.46 11.54
C THR A 121 13.24 -17.99 11.67
N THR A 122 12.27 -18.53 12.39
CA THR A 122 12.06 -19.99 12.50
C THR A 122 11.24 -20.55 11.33
N TYR A 123 10.65 -19.69 10.51
CA TYR A 123 9.88 -20.08 9.35
C TYR A 123 10.78 -20.24 8.12
N GLY A 124 10.80 -21.46 7.55
CA GLY A 124 11.60 -21.75 6.38
C GLY A 124 13.09 -21.43 6.54
N SER A 125 13.63 -20.66 5.60
CA SER A 125 15.00 -20.15 5.68
C SER A 125 14.98 -18.68 6.11
N ASN A 126 15.31 -18.42 7.38
CA ASN A 126 15.34 -17.06 7.96
C ASN A 126 14.06 -16.24 7.76
N GLY A 127 12.90 -16.85 7.86
CA GLY A 127 11.61 -16.18 7.72
C GLY A 127 10.96 -16.30 6.33
N PHE A 128 11.60 -17.01 5.39
CA PHE A 128 11.14 -17.11 4.00
C PHE A 128 10.93 -18.56 3.57
N LEU A 129 9.82 -18.84 2.91
CA LEU A 129 9.49 -20.16 2.36
C LEU A 129 8.53 -20.04 1.17
N ASN A 130 8.96 -20.56 0.01
CA ASN A 130 8.10 -20.72 -1.18
C ASN A 130 7.33 -19.44 -1.59
N GLY A 131 8.00 -18.29 -1.65
CA GLY A 131 7.37 -17.03 -2.04
C GLY A 131 6.47 -16.43 -0.95
N THR A 132 6.69 -16.81 0.30
CA THR A 132 6.00 -16.24 1.46
C THR A 132 6.99 -15.87 2.56
N GLN A 133 6.57 -14.94 3.43
CA GLN A 133 7.32 -14.49 4.60
C GLN A 133 6.47 -14.67 5.84
N ALA A 134 7.08 -15.03 6.96
CA ALA A 134 6.39 -15.13 8.24
C ALA A 134 6.85 -14.07 9.23
N TYR A 135 5.90 -13.56 9.97
CA TYR A 135 6.13 -12.59 11.03
C TYR A 135 5.42 -13.02 12.32
N THR A 136 6.04 -12.76 13.44
CA THR A 136 5.36 -12.75 14.74
C THR A 136 4.62 -11.41 14.86
N PHE A 137 3.30 -11.45 14.81
CA PHE A 137 2.44 -10.31 15.02
C PHE A 137 2.05 -10.21 16.49
N THR A 138 2.28 -9.06 17.12
CA THR A 138 1.84 -8.74 18.48
C THR A 138 0.67 -7.78 18.41
N CYS A 139 -0.51 -8.22 18.80
CA CYS A 139 -1.71 -7.38 18.79
C CYS A 139 -1.58 -6.24 19.80
N LYS A 140 -1.78 -4.99 19.38
CA LYS A 140 -1.75 -3.82 20.26
C LYS A 140 -3.13 -3.19 20.45
N ALA A 141 -3.99 -3.29 19.44
CA ALA A 141 -5.38 -2.86 19.53
C ALA A 141 -6.24 -3.68 18.57
N THR A 142 -7.41 -4.06 19.00
CA THR A 142 -8.36 -4.80 18.17
C THR A 142 -9.80 -4.50 18.56
N SER A 143 -10.70 -4.46 17.58
CA SER A 143 -12.14 -4.53 17.76
C SER A 143 -12.71 -5.89 17.34
N GLY A 144 -11.85 -6.90 17.13
CA GLY A 144 -12.23 -8.19 16.56
C GLY A 144 -11.45 -9.38 17.14
N ASP A 145 -11.22 -9.39 18.45
CA ASP A 145 -10.60 -10.54 19.14
C ASP A 145 -11.34 -11.85 18.83
N GLY A 146 -10.59 -12.88 18.47
CA GLY A 146 -11.14 -14.18 18.08
C GLY A 146 -11.70 -14.26 16.64
N LEU A 147 -11.78 -13.16 15.89
CA LEU A 147 -12.19 -13.20 14.51
C LEU A 147 -11.09 -13.74 13.60
N THR A 148 -11.49 -14.41 12.53
CA THR A 148 -10.54 -14.87 11.51
C THR A 148 -10.30 -13.78 10.47
N VAL A 149 -9.04 -13.45 10.24
CA VAL A 149 -8.59 -12.68 9.07
C VAL A 149 -8.22 -13.68 7.97
N PHE A 150 -8.85 -13.54 6.82
CA PHE A 150 -8.72 -14.52 5.74
C PHE A 150 -7.51 -14.25 4.85
N LYS A 151 -6.97 -15.32 4.28
CA LYS A 151 -5.99 -15.26 3.18
C LYS A 151 -6.45 -14.29 2.11
N GLY A 152 -5.51 -13.51 1.54
CA GLY A 152 -5.78 -12.49 0.55
C GLY A 152 -6.15 -11.13 1.13
N SER A 153 -6.35 -11.02 2.45
CA SER A 153 -6.55 -9.72 3.10
C SER A 153 -5.30 -8.87 3.00
N GLU A 154 -5.48 -7.59 2.74
CA GLU A 154 -4.39 -6.64 2.68
C GLU A 154 -3.82 -6.33 4.07
N VAL A 155 -2.50 -6.21 4.10
CA VAL A 155 -1.71 -5.83 5.27
C VAL A 155 -1.09 -4.48 4.99
N LEU A 156 -1.49 -3.47 5.74
CA LEU A 156 -1.01 -2.10 5.59
C LEU A 156 0.06 -1.82 6.63
N ASP A 157 1.22 -1.34 6.20
CA ASP A 157 2.34 -0.98 7.06
C ASP A 157 2.39 0.54 7.28
N TYR A 158 2.37 0.95 8.53
CA TYR A 158 2.46 2.36 8.96
C TYR A 158 3.86 2.74 9.48
N GLY A 159 4.83 1.81 9.36
CA GLY A 159 6.18 2.01 9.87
C GLY A 159 6.28 1.91 11.39
N THR A 160 7.45 2.20 11.91
CA THR A 160 7.66 2.30 13.36
C THR A 160 6.93 3.53 13.92
N SER A 161 6.38 3.39 15.12
CA SER A 161 5.58 4.39 15.84
C SER A 161 6.12 5.82 15.65
N GLY A 162 5.35 6.66 14.97
CA GLY A 162 5.61 8.09 14.77
C GLY A 162 6.26 8.50 13.44
N SER A 163 6.63 7.58 12.55
CA SER A 163 7.35 7.93 11.31
C SER A 163 6.62 7.68 9.99
N GLY A 164 5.36 7.28 9.99
CA GLY A 164 4.70 6.85 8.77
C GLY A 164 3.27 7.32 8.53
N MET A 165 2.71 8.22 9.33
CA MET A 165 1.37 8.73 9.07
C MET A 165 1.42 10.19 8.65
N ILE A 166 1.10 10.44 7.38
CA ILE A 166 0.59 11.73 6.94
C ILE A 166 -0.93 11.61 7.03
N ALA A 167 -1.51 12.29 7.99
CA ALA A 167 -2.95 12.42 8.14
C ALA A 167 -3.47 13.56 7.27
#